data_ec45819c6c01997132c781b903080822
#
_entry.id   ec45819c6c01997132c781b903080822
#
_cell.length_a   1.000
_cell.length_b   1.000
_cell.length_c   1.000
_cell.angle_alpha   90.00
_cell.angle_beta   90.00
_cell.angle_gamma   90.00
#
_symmetry.space_group_name_H-M   'P 1'
#
loop_
_entity.id
_entity.type
_entity.pdbx_description
1 polymer ?
#
loop_
_entity_poly.entity_id
_entity_poly.type
_entity_poly.pdbx_seq_one_letter_code
_entity_poly.pdbx_strand_id
1 'polypeptide(L)'
;MQIKIEKASATEAERLKRLRLAALKDAPYAYGAVYEVDKDKPISFWQQALTGSNWFFTSIDGVDIGLIGVEKAAEDRGSDCWIFGWWIAHSFRGQGVAALMLNAIDKFCIENKWLKQGLGVWPENKRAIAAYLKLGFIAGGEPIPSRSKPGQLYLPMYRNLSI
;
A
#
# COMPACT_ATOMS: atom_id res chain seq x y z
N MET A 1 -24.26 -4.60 -3.68
CA MET A 1 -22.81 -4.84 -3.80
C MET A 1 -22.16 -4.58 -2.44
N GLN A 2 -21.56 -5.61 -1.86
CA GLN A 2 -21.00 -5.52 -0.51
C GLN A 2 -19.48 -5.43 -0.57
N ILE A 3 -18.94 -4.26 -0.19
CA ILE A 3 -17.50 -4.06 -0.08
C ILE A 3 -17.08 -4.37 1.35
N LYS A 4 -16.03 -5.18 1.49
CA LYS A 4 -15.47 -5.53 2.78
C LYS A 4 -13.98 -5.20 2.77
N ILE A 5 -13.53 -4.51 3.82
CA ILE A 5 -12.11 -4.20 4.01
C ILE A 5 -11.72 -4.74 5.38
N GLU A 6 -10.78 -5.68 5.41
CA GLU A 6 -10.41 -6.37 6.64
C GLU A 6 -8.90 -6.51 6.78
N LYS A 7 -8.44 -6.42 8.02
CA LYS A 7 -7.03 -6.65 8.32
C LYS A 7 -6.70 -8.14 8.14
N ALA A 8 -5.58 -8.41 7.48
CA ALA A 8 -5.12 -9.78 7.28
C ALA A 8 -4.77 -10.43 8.62
N SER A 9 -5.19 -11.69 8.79
CA SER A 9 -4.80 -12.49 9.94
C SER A 9 -3.48 -13.23 9.69
N ALA A 10 -2.86 -13.72 10.75
CA ALA A 10 -1.58 -14.43 10.67
C ALA A 10 -1.65 -15.72 9.83
N THR A 11 -2.84 -16.24 9.58
CA THR A 11 -3.04 -17.49 8.82
C THR A 11 -3.26 -17.26 7.32
N GLU A 12 -3.25 -16.00 6.86
CA GLU A 12 -3.64 -15.65 5.49
C GLU A 12 -2.45 -15.40 4.56
N ALA A 13 -1.33 -16.07 4.77
CA ALA A 13 -0.13 -15.91 3.96
C ALA A 13 -0.36 -16.25 2.47
N GLU A 14 -1.15 -17.28 2.17
CA GLU A 14 -1.49 -17.65 0.81
C GLU A 14 -2.32 -16.58 0.11
N ARG A 15 -3.27 -15.98 0.83
CA ARG A 15 -4.10 -14.89 0.30
C ARG A 15 -3.23 -13.66 0.02
N LEU A 16 -2.33 -13.30 0.93
CA LEU A 16 -1.39 -12.20 0.73
C LEU A 16 -0.52 -12.44 -0.50
N LYS A 17 0.07 -13.63 -0.62
CA LYS A 17 0.90 -14.00 -1.76
C LYS A 17 0.14 -13.83 -3.07
N ARG A 18 -1.06 -14.40 -3.16
CA ARG A 18 -1.88 -14.34 -4.37
C ARG A 18 -2.19 -12.90 -4.79
N LEU A 19 -2.60 -12.07 -3.83
CA LEU A 19 -2.95 -10.67 -4.12
C LEU A 19 -1.73 -9.83 -4.44
N ARG A 20 -0.64 -10.04 -3.72
CA ARG A 20 0.61 -9.30 -3.98
C ARG A 20 1.16 -9.62 -5.36
N LEU A 21 1.16 -10.90 -5.75
CA LEU A 21 1.60 -11.31 -7.08
C LEU A 21 0.67 -10.78 -8.17
N ALA A 22 -0.64 -10.75 -7.93
CA ALA A 22 -1.59 -10.14 -8.85
C ALA A 22 -1.28 -8.64 -9.07
N ALA A 23 -0.97 -7.92 -7.99
CA ALA A 23 -0.61 -6.51 -8.07
C ALA A 23 0.68 -6.29 -8.86
N LEU A 24 1.71 -7.07 -8.60
CA LEU A 24 3.01 -6.96 -9.29
C LEU A 24 2.89 -7.28 -10.79
N LYS A 25 2.05 -8.23 -11.13
CA LYS A 25 1.82 -8.61 -12.52
C LYS A 25 0.99 -7.57 -13.27
N ASP A 26 -0.04 -7.03 -12.61
CA ASP A 26 -0.95 -6.04 -13.19
C ASP A 26 -0.30 -4.67 -13.39
N ALA A 27 0.51 -4.23 -12.41
CA ALA A 27 1.09 -2.89 -12.40
C ALA A 27 2.59 -2.92 -12.02
N PRO A 28 3.44 -3.56 -12.82
CA PRO A 28 4.86 -3.69 -12.49
C PRO A 28 5.58 -2.35 -12.36
N TYR A 29 5.09 -1.32 -13.04
CA TYR A 29 5.65 0.02 -13.01
C TYR A 29 5.40 0.76 -11.67
N ALA A 30 4.47 0.28 -10.85
CA ALA A 30 4.05 0.98 -9.63
C ALA A 30 4.85 0.59 -8.39
N TYR A 31 5.58 -0.52 -8.44
CA TYR A 31 6.20 -1.12 -7.25
C TYR A 31 7.70 -1.29 -7.37
N GLY A 32 8.36 -1.33 -6.21
CA GLY A 32 9.78 -1.67 -6.13
C GLY A 32 10.05 -3.15 -6.27
N ALA A 33 9.13 -4.00 -5.77
CA ALA A 33 9.24 -5.45 -5.90
C ALA A 33 8.97 -5.90 -7.33
N VAL A 34 9.47 -7.08 -7.69
CA VAL A 34 9.41 -7.63 -9.05
C VAL A 34 8.72 -8.99 -9.02
N TYR A 35 7.70 -9.18 -9.87
CA TYR A 35 6.93 -10.41 -9.95
C TYR A 35 7.81 -11.65 -10.15
N GLU A 36 8.75 -11.60 -11.10
CA GLU A 36 9.60 -12.75 -11.42
C GLU A 36 10.48 -13.19 -10.25
N VAL A 37 10.80 -12.26 -9.35
CA VAL A 37 11.56 -12.55 -8.13
C VAL A 37 10.65 -13.10 -7.03
N ASP A 38 9.54 -12.42 -6.79
CA ASP A 38 8.66 -12.73 -5.65
C ASP A 38 7.81 -13.98 -5.85
N LYS A 39 7.50 -14.36 -7.09
CA LYS A 39 6.65 -15.55 -7.37
C LYS A 39 7.24 -16.84 -6.81
N ASP A 40 8.57 -16.93 -6.70
CA ASP A 40 9.26 -18.12 -6.24
C ASP A 40 9.65 -18.07 -4.76
N LYS A 41 9.25 -17.03 -4.03
CA LYS A 41 9.51 -16.92 -2.61
C LYS A 41 8.72 -17.98 -1.84
N PRO A 42 9.34 -18.60 -0.82
CA PRO A 42 8.65 -19.62 -0.01
C PRO A 42 7.53 -19.01 0.82
N ILE A 43 6.59 -19.83 1.27
CA ILE A 43 5.46 -19.34 2.09
C ILE A 43 5.94 -18.64 3.36
N SER A 44 7.09 -19.02 3.91
CA SER A 44 7.67 -18.36 5.08
C SER A 44 7.95 -16.89 4.85
N PHE A 45 8.31 -16.49 3.62
CA PHE A 45 8.49 -15.08 3.26
C PHE A 45 7.18 -14.30 3.46
N TRP A 46 6.06 -14.89 3.02
CA TRP A 46 4.74 -14.24 3.13
C TRP A 46 4.21 -14.26 4.57
N GLN A 47 4.51 -15.30 5.33
CA GLN A 47 4.22 -15.36 6.75
C GLN A 47 4.95 -14.24 7.52
N GLN A 48 6.22 -14.01 7.20
CA GLN A 48 7.00 -12.94 7.80
C GLN A 48 6.45 -11.55 7.43
N ALA A 49 5.98 -11.39 6.20
CA ALA A 49 5.36 -10.14 5.76
C ALA A 49 4.11 -9.81 6.60
N LEU A 50 3.34 -10.80 6.99
CA LEU A 50 2.17 -10.62 7.83
C LEU A 50 2.50 -10.25 9.27
N THR A 51 3.66 -10.65 9.77
CA THR A 51 4.08 -10.32 11.14
C THR A 51 4.83 -8.99 11.22
N GLY A 52 5.53 -8.61 10.13
CA GLY A 52 6.34 -7.40 10.09
C GLY A 52 5.57 -6.14 9.67
N SER A 53 4.42 -6.30 9.04
CA SER A 53 3.62 -5.19 8.51
C SER A 53 2.14 -5.50 8.68
N ASN A 54 1.32 -4.45 8.53
CA ASN A 54 -0.13 -4.59 8.64
C ASN A 54 -0.73 -4.53 7.24
N TRP A 55 -1.30 -5.64 6.80
CA TRP A 55 -1.93 -5.74 5.49
C TRP A 55 -3.45 -5.76 5.62
N PHE A 56 -4.12 -5.13 4.67
CA PHE A 56 -5.58 -5.11 4.59
C PHE A 56 -6.00 -5.60 3.20
N PHE A 57 -7.04 -6.45 3.19
CA PHE A 57 -7.62 -6.98 1.96
C PHE A 57 -8.95 -6.29 1.70
N THR A 58 -9.22 -5.99 0.45
CA THR A 58 -10.51 -5.46 0.01
C THR A 58 -11.18 -6.47 -0.90
N SER A 59 -12.44 -6.81 -0.59
CA SER A 59 -13.23 -7.72 -1.41
C SER A 59 -14.59 -7.12 -1.72
N ILE A 60 -15.17 -7.54 -2.84
CA ILE A 60 -16.54 -7.22 -3.22
C ILE A 60 -17.27 -8.54 -3.44
N ASP A 61 -18.36 -8.74 -2.69
CA ASP A 61 -19.16 -9.96 -2.76
C ASP A 61 -18.31 -11.24 -2.69
N GLY A 62 -17.30 -11.21 -1.80
CA GLY A 62 -16.41 -12.33 -1.55
C GLY A 62 -15.23 -12.47 -2.52
N VAL A 63 -15.10 -11.60 -3.51
CA VAL A 63 -13.99 -11.62 -4.48
C VAL A 63 -12.96 -10.56 -4.10
N ASP A 64 -11.71 -10.97 -3.93
CA ASP A 64 -10.62 -10.05 -3.60
C ASP A 64 -10.32 -9.12 -4.76
N ILE A 65 -10.32 -7.80 -4.49
CA ILE A 65 -10.09 -6.78 -5.51
C ILE A 65 -9.02 -5.77 -5.14
N GLY A 66 -8.50 -5.81 -3.91
CA GLY A 66 -7.54 -4.80 -3.47
C GLY A 66 -6.71 -5.24 -2.29
N LEU A 67 -5.62 -4.51 -2.12
CA LEU A 67 -4.60 -4.78 -1.11
C LEU A 67 -3.95 -3.45 -0.72
N ILE A 68 -3.65 -3.28 0.55
CA ILE A 68 -2.90 -2.13 1.06
C ILE A 68 -2.16 -2.52 2.32
N GLY A 69 -0.91 -2.05 2.43
CA GLY A 69 -0.11 -2.25 3.63
C GLY A 69 0.15 -0.93 4.35
N VAL A 70 0.32 -1.00 5.65
CA VAL A 70 0.77 0.12 6.47
C VAL A 70 1.66 -0.39 7.59
N GLU A 71 2.72 0.35 7.87
CA GLU A 71 3.66 0.00 8.94
C GLU A 71 4.14 1.26 9.64
N LYS A 72 4.70 1.09 10.83
CA LYS A 72 5.39 2.19 11.50
C LYS A 72 6.53 2.65 10.60
N ALA A 73 6.62 3.96 10.38
CA ALA A 73 7.65 4.51 9.50
C ALA A 73 9.03 4.43 10.15
N ALA A 74 10.06 4.21 9.34
CA ALA A 74 11.44 4.40 9.75
C ALA A 74 11.67 5.90 10.03
N GLU A 75 12.62 6.20 10.90
CA GLU A 75 12.88 7.58 11.36
C GLU A 75 13.16 8.57 10.23
N ASP A 76 13.78 8.10 9.14
CA ASP A 76 14.15 8.94 8.01
C ASP A 76 12.99 9.18 7.01
N ARG A 77 11.81 8.63 7.25
CA ARG A 77 10.65 8.77 6.35
C ARG A 77 9.89 10.07 6.51
N GLY A 78 10.03 10.75 7.64
CA GLY A 78 9.35 12.03 7.89
C GLY A 78 7.86 11.91 8.20
N SER A 79 7.40 10.73 8.60
CA SER A 79 6.00 10.44 8.96
C SER A 79 5.93 9.44 10.10
N ASP A 80 4.73 9.27 10.67
CA ASP A 80 4.52 8.28 11.73
C ASP A 80 4.39 6.87 11.17
N CYS A 81 3.76 6.76 10.01
CA CYS A 81 3.54 5.48 9.35
C CYS A 81 3.79 5.61 7.84
N TRP A 82 3.95 4.47 7.20
CA TRP A 82 4.24 4.39 5.78
C TRP A 82 3.26 3.44 5.12
N ILE A 83 2.53 3.94 4.11
CA ILE A 83 1.58 3.18 3.31
C ILE A 83 2.32 2.63 2.10
N PHE A 84 2.12 1.36 1.81
CA PHE A 84 2.82 0.70 0.71
C PHE A 84 1.96 -0.42 0.12
N GLY A 85 2.36 -0.93 -1.04
CA GLY A 85 1.70 -2.06 -1.66
C GLY A 85 0.24 -1.83 -2.01
N TRP A 86 -0.19 -0.59 -2.17
CA TRP A 86 -1.58 -0.22 -2.44
C TRP A 86 -1.95 -0.59 -3.87
N TRP A 87 -2.93 -1.46 -4.00
CA TRP A 87 -3.38 -1.95 -5.29
C TRP A 87 -4.89 -2.14 -5.31
N ILE A 88 -5.49 -1.81 -6.43
CA ILE A 88 -6.89 -2.06 -6.74
C ILE A 88 -6.94 -2.70 -8.11
N ALA A 89 -7.67 -3.79 -8.25
CA ALA A 89 -7.83 -4.47 -9.54
C ALA A 89 -8.37 -3.49 -10.59
N HIS A 90 -7.85 -3.59 -11.80
CA HIS A 90 -8.09 -2.62 -12.87
C HIS A 90 -9.58 -2.29 -13.07
N SER A 91 -10.43 -3.30 -13.08
CA SER A 91 -11.88 -3.13 -13.31
C SER A 91 -12.60 -2.32 -12.22
N PHE A 92 -11.98 -2.14 -11.06
CA PHE A 92 -12.58 -1.45 -9.91
C PHE A 92 -11.97 -0.08 -9.63
N ARG A 93 -11.08 0.39 -10.49
CA ARG A 93 -10.46 1.71 -10.34
C ARG A 93 -11.43 2.82 -10.76
N GLY A 94 -11.27 3.99 -10.13
CA GLY A 94 -12.12 5.14 -10.44
C GLY A 94 -13.54 5.06 -9.90
N GLN A 95 -13.80 4.16 -8.95
CA GLN A 95 -15.13 3.92 -8.39
C GLN A 95 -15.21 4.19 -6.88
N GLY A 96 -14.25 4.93 -6.34
CA GLY A 96 -14.25 5.31 -4.91
C GLY A 96 -13.67 4.25 -3.97
N VAL A 97 -13.17 3.13 -4.48
CA VAL A 97 -12.63 2.05 -3.64
C VAL A 97 -11.39 2.51 -2.88
N ALA A 98 -10.53 3.29 -3.51
CA ALA A 98 -9.32 3.81 -2.86
C ALA A 98 -9.64 4.63 -1.60
N ALA A 99 -10.67 5.47 -1.67
CA ALA A 99 -11.09 6.28 -0.53
C ALA A 99 -11.61 5.41 0.62
N LEU A 100 -12.35 4.35 0.31
CA LEU A 100 -12.85 3.40 1.31
C LEU A 100 -11.69 2.66 1.98
N MET A 101 -10.70 2.24 1.20
CA MET A 101 -9.50 1.59 1.74
C MET A 101 -8.73 2.54 2.64
N LEU A 102 -8.56 3.78 2.23
CA LEU A 102 -7.87 4.78 3.03
C LEU A 102 -8.60 5.06 4.34
N ASN A 103 -9.93 5.10 4.33
CA ASN A 103 -10.70 5.25 5.57
C ASN A 103 -10.43 4.13 6.58
N ALA A 104 -10.29 2.90 6.11
CA ALA A 104 -9.95 1.77 6.98
C ALA A 104 -8.53 1.93 7.56
N ILE A 105 -7.59 2.37 6.73
CA ILE A 105 -6.22 2.66 7.17
C ILE A 105 -6.22 3.81 8.18
N ASP A 106 -7.01 4.86 7.96
CA ASP A 106 -7.11 5.99 8.88
C ASP A 106 -7.52 5.55 10.28
N LYS A 107 -8.53 4.70 10.38
CA LYS A 107 -8.97 4.16 11.68
C LYS A 107 -7.86 3.40 12.38
N PHE A 108 -7.17 2.54 11.64
CA PHE A 108 -6.04 1.79 12.18
C PHE A 108 -4.90 2.72 12.62
N CYS A 109 -4.58 3.73 11.83
CA CYS A 109 -3.54 4.70 12.17
C CYS A 109 -3.89 5.49 13.44
N ILE A 110 -5.13 5.96 13.54
CA ILE A 110 -5.58 6.69 14.73
C ILE A 110 -5.46 5.83 15.99
N GLU A 111 -5.87 4.57 15.92
CA GLU A 111 -5.75 3.62 17.03
C GLU A 111 -4.30 3.41 17.47
N ASN A 112 -3.36 3.51 16.54
CA ASN A 112 -1.92 3.36 16.80
C ASN A 112 -1.23 4.71 17.06
N LYS A 113 -1.98 5.82 17.09
CA LYS A 113 -1.46 7.18 17.29
C LYS A 113 -0.50 7.61 16.17
N TRP A 114 -0.73 7.12 14.96
CA TRP A 114 -0.02 7.51 13.76
C TRP A 114 -0.83 8.58 13.03
N LEU A 115 -0.51 9.83 13.28
CA LEU A 115 -1.30 10.95 12.76
C LEU A 115 -0.75 11.54 11.47
N LYS A 116 0.49 11.23 11.10
CA LYS A 116 1.06 11.63 9.82
C LYS A 116 1.37 10.40 8.98
N GLN A 117 0.65 10.27 7.88
CA GLN A 117 0.83 9.19 6.92
C GLN A 117 1.81 9.61 5.83
N GLY A 118 2.65 8.69 5.40
CA GLY A 118 3.52 8.90 4.25
C GLY A 118 3.41 7.76 3.26
N LEU A 119 3.74 8.03 2.01
CA LEU A 119 3.90 7.02 0.97
C LEU A 119 4.94 7.51 -0.04
N GLY A 120 5.44 6.60 -0.85
CA GLY A 120 6.36 6.91 -1.92
C GLY A 120 5.74 6.61 -3.28
N VAL A 121 6.02 7.45 -4.26
CA VAL A 121 5.53 7.26 -5.63
C VAL A 121 6.64 7.58 -6.61
N TRP A 122 6.74 6.78 -7.68
CA TRP A 122 7.70 7.07 -8.74
C TRP A 122 7.30 8.36 -9.45
N PRO A 123 8.25 9.29 -9.74
CA PRO A 123 7.92 10.59 -10.36
C PRO A 123 7.20 10.48 -11.69
N GLU A 124 7.46 9.44 -12.45
CA GLU A 124 6.83 9.19 -13.75
C GLU A 124 5.42 8.64 -13.65
N ASN A 125 5.00 8.15 -12.48
CA ASN A 125 3.65 7.61 -12.28
C ASN A 125 2.65 8.74 -12.00
N LYS A 126 2.36 9.53 -13.04
CA LYS A 126 1.51 10.72 -12.94
C LYS A 126 0.08 10.40 -12.50
N ARG A 127 -0.44 9.24 -12.91
CA ARG A 127 -1.77 8.78 -12.54
C ARG A 127 -1.90 8.56 -11.04
N ALA A 128 -0.92 7.87 -10.43
CA ALA A 128 -0.92 7.64 -8.99
C ALA A 128 -0.77 8.95 -8.21
N ILE A 129 0.12 9.84 -8.66
CA ILE A 129 0.30 11.16 -8.03
C ILE A 129 -1.03 11.92 -8.00
N ALA A 130 -1.74 11.96 -9.14
CA ALA A 130 -3.04 12.64 -9.24
C ALA A 130 -4.07 12.01 -8.29
N ALA A 131 -4.10 10.69 -8.19
CA ALA A 131 -5.01 9.97 -7.29
C ALA A 131 -4.71 10.30 -5.82
N TYR A 132 -3.44 10.32 -5.44
CA TYR A 132 -3.05 10.64 -4.06
C TYR A 132 -3.36 12.09 -3.70
N LEU A 133 -3.16 13.03 -4.63
CA LEU A 133 -3.56 14.43 -4.43
C LEU A 133 -5.06 14.54 -4.13
N LYS A 134 -5.90 13.82 -4.86
CA LYS A 134 -7.35 13.80 -4.62
C LYS A 134 -7.71 13.26 -3.24
N LEU A 135 -6.91 12.35 -2.71
CA LEU A 135 -7.13 11.77 -1.39
C LEU A 135 -6.58 12.63 -0.25
N GLY A 136 -5.93 13.74 -0.57
CA GLY A 136 -5.43 14.68 0.43
C GLY A 136 -3.94 14.57 0.74
N PHE A 137 -3.20 13.73 0.02
CA PHE A 137 -1.74 13.70 0.13
C PHE A 137 -1.14 14.87 -0.62
N ILE A 138 -0.06 15.40 -0.10
CA ILE A 138 0.71 16.47 -0.75
C ILE A 138 2.18 16.05 -0.88
N ALA A 139 2.84 16.50 -1.93
CA ALA A 139 4.26 16.25 -2.10
C ALA A 139 5.04 16.87 -0.94
N GLY A 140 5.99 16.13 -0.39
CA GLY A 140 6.71 16.54 0.81
C GLY A 140 8.21 16.41 0.70
N GLY A 141 8.86 17.43 0.21
CA GLY A 141 10.31 17.52 0.22
C GLY A 141 11.00 16.92 -0.99
N GLU A 142 12.28 16.68 -0.83
CA GLU A 142 13.14 16.18 -1.90
C GLU A 142 12.89 14.70 -2.19
N PRO A 143 13.11 14.27 -3.45
CA PRO A 143 13.10 12.83 -3.76
C PRO A 143 14.04 12.05 -2.88
N ILE A 144 13.64 10.83 -2.53
CA ILE A 144 14.35 9.96 -1.59
C ILE A 144 14.90 8.74 -2.35
N PRO A 145 16.15 8.32 -2.09
CA PRO A 145 16.69 7.10 -2.70
C PRO A 145 15.86 5.88 -2.32
N SER A 146 15.52 5.07 -3.32
CA SER A 146 14.74 3.85 -3.13
C SER A 146 15.60 2.75 -2.50
N ARG A 147 15.04 2.06 -1.50
CA ARG A 147 15.68 0.90 -0.90
C ARG A 147 15.48 -0.36 -1.75
N SER A 148 14.37 -0.42 -2.49
CA SER A 148 14.03 -1.58 -3.32
C SER A 148 14.61 -1.52 -4.73
N LYS A 149 14.90 -0.32 -5.23
CA LYS A 149 15.53 -0.12 -6.55
C LYS A 149 16.71 0.83 -6.43
N PRO A 150 17.90 0.31 -6.10
CA PRO A 150 19.11 1.14 -5.96
C PRO A 150 19.35 2.01 -7.19
N GLY A 151 19.71 3.27 -6.97
CA GLY A 151 19.95 4.23 -8.04
C GLY A 151 18.72 4.99 -8.51
N GLN A 152 17.52 4.64 -8.03
CA GLN A 152 16.29 5.36 -8.34
C GLN A 152 15.80 6.14 -7.13
N LEU A 153 15.11 7.26 -7.41
CA LEU A 153 14.52 8.13 -6.40
C LEU A 153 13.00 8.06 -6.49
N TYR A 154 12.33 8.13 -5.33
CA TYR A 154 10.88 8.25 -5.28
C TYR A 154 10.47 9.58 -4.65
N LEU A 155 9.26 10.03 -4.95
CA LEU A 155 8.68 11.23 -4.34
C LEU A 155 7.93 10.83 -3.07
N PRO A 156 8.25 11.44 -1.91
CA PRO A 156 7.42 11.24 -0.73
C PRO A 156 6.19 12.12 -0.81
N MET A 157 5.06 11.57 -0.38
CA MET A 157 3.82 12.33 -0.23
C MET A 157 3.27 12.07 1.18
N TYR A 158 2.67 13.10 1.78
CA TYR A 158 2.23 13.05 3.17
C TYR A 158 0.80 13.53 3.33
N ARG A 159 0.14 12.99 4.34
CA ARG A 159 -1.23 13.38 4.72
C ARG A 159 -1.35 13.36 6.23
N ASN A 160 -1.86 14.44 6.81
CA ASN A 160 -2.10 14.53 8.24
C ASN A 160 -3.54 14.12 8.57
N LEU A 161 -3.70 13.34 9.64
CA LEU A 161 -5.00 12.95 10.16
C LEU A 161 -5.43 13.90 11.26
N SER A 162 -6.74 14.21 11.29
CA SER A 162 -7.36 14.96 12.38
C SER A 162 -8.02 13.98 13.33
N ILE A 163 -7.87 14.25 14.63
CA ILE A 163 -8.57 13.49 15.65
C ILE A 163 -9.81 14.25 16.10
#